data_8832e22ed75584c1cfbc9e6a4db15ab6
#
_entry.id   8832e22ed75584c1cfbc9e6a4db15ab6
#
_cell.length_a   1.000
_cell.length_b   1.000
_cell.length_c   1.000
_cell.angle_alpha   90.00
_cell.angle_beta   90.00
_cell.angle_gamma   90.00
#
_symmetry.space_group_name_H-M   'P 1'
#
loop_
_entity.id
_entity.type
_entity.pdbx_description
1 polymer ?
#
loop_
_entity_poly.entity_id
_entity_poly.type
_entity_poly.pdbx_seq_one_letter_code
_entity_poly.pdbx_strand_id
1 'polypeptide(L)'
;MQKIIISILHYNNSKDTINCLKSLTGLVLSGLEIETFVLDNGSKDGLTLNISDFSKINLTVLKNPKNSGFTGGHNLVYEKVQDKEFDFFLLLNNDSIMESHCLKILTEKMDTNGIGAVVPKIYFTKGMEFHKNKYEKNELGKVFWYAGGYVDWNNVQSKHRGVDEVDKGQYDEECEIDFATGACLLLKKEVIRQIKLFDERYFLYFEDADLSQRILKAGYKILFEPKAILWHNNAGSSGSGSSLHDYYLTRNRMLFGMKHASLKMKAHLVRESIKLLTTGRQWQKKGIQDFYLQKFGAGSFRP
;
A
#
# COMPACT_ATOMS: atom_id res chain seq x y z
N MET A 1 11.22 -24.64 2.86
CA MET A 1 11.29 -23.52 1.88
C MET A 1 10.01 -22.73 2.08
N GLN A 2 10.12 -21.42 2.39
CA GLN A 2 8.96 -20.57 2.62
C GLN A 2 8.37 -20.12 1.27
N LYS A 3 7.03 -20.19 1.15
CA LYS A 3 6.32 -19.84 -0.08
C LYS A 3 5.65 -18.49 0.04
N ILE A 4 5.84 -17.63 -0.96
CA ILE A 4 5.35 -16.26 -0.96
C ILE A 4 4.51 -16.01 -2.21
N ILE A 5 3.29 -15.56 -2.02
CA ILE A 5 2.46 -15.01 -3.10
C ILE A 5 2.74 -13.51 -3.18
N ILE A 6 3.13 -13.04 -4.35
CA ILE A 6 3.31 -11.60 -4.63
C ILE A 6 2.11 -11.11 -5.43
N SER A 7 1.40 -10.11 -4.91
CA SER A 7 0.23 -9.50 -5.55
C SER A 7 0.56 -8.09 -6.02
N ILE A 8 0.46 -7.87 -7.33
CA ILE A 8 0.74 -6.60 -8.00
C ILE A 8 -0.52 -6.17 -8.76
N LEU A 9 -0.93 -4.92 -8.61
CA LEU A 9 -2.01 -4.34 -9.40
C LEU A 9 -1.43 -3.51 -10.54
N HIS A 10 -1.87 -3.81 -11.75
CA HIS A 10 -1.60 -3.00 -12.92
C HIS A 10 -2.82 -2.14 -13.27
N TYR A 11 -2.61 -0.85 -13.50
CA TYR A 11 -3.62 0.06 -14.04
C TYR A 11 -2.97 1.13 -14.94
N ASN A 12 -3.11 0.98 -16.24
CA ASN A 12 -2.67 1.90 -17.31
C ASN A 12 -1.16 2.16 -17.48
N ASN A 13 -0.26 1.82 -16.60
CA ASN A 13 1.17 2.13 -16.71
C ASN A 13 2.03 0.86 -16.86
N SER A 14 2.10 0.34 -18.08
CA SER A 14 2.85 -0.89 -18.38
C SER A 14 4.35 -0.77 -18.11
N LYS A 15 4.94 0.42 -18.32
CA LYS A 15 6.38 0.64 -18.11
C LYS A 15 6.79 0.41 -16.65
N ASP A 16 6.04 0.95 -15.70
CA ASP A 16 6.31 0.78 -14.28
C ASP A 16 6.12 -0.68 -13.86
N THR A 17 5.04 -1.32 -14.32
CA THR A 17 4.80 -2.74 -14.05
C THR A 17 5.93 -3.63 -14.57
N ILE A 18 6.43 -3.38 -15.78
CA ILE A 18 7.57 -4.12 -16.36
C ILE A 18 8.84 -3.90 -15.53
N ASN A 19 9.12 -2.67 -15.10
CA ASN A 19 10.29 -2.38 -14.27
C ASN A 19 10.20 -3.04 -12.89
N CYS A 20 9.02 -3.03 -12.27
CA CYS A 20 8.75 -3.75 -11.03
C CYS A 20 9.05 -5.24 -11.21
N LEU A 21 8.46 -5.89 -12.20
CA LEU A 21 8.69 -7.31 -12.50
C LEU A 21 10.15 -7.64 -12.79
N LYS A 22 10.88 -6.78 -13.52
CA LYS A 22 12.33 -6.94 -13.74
C LYS A 22 13.10 -6.91 -12.43
N SER A 23 12.75 -6.06 -11.46
CA SER A 23 13.41 -6.04 -10.16
C SER A 23 13.22 -7.36 -9.40
N LEU A 24 12.04 -7.98 -9.52
CA LEU A 24 11.77 -9.28 -8.90
C LEU A 24 12.61 -10.42 -9.50
N THR A 25 12.98 -10.36 -10.80
CA THR A 25 13.84 -11.40 -11.40
C THR A 25 15.27 -11.39 -10.85
N GLY A 26 15.68 -10.30 -10.21
CA GLY A 26 16.98 -10.13 -9.56
C GLY A 26 17.02 -10.51 -8.08
N LEU A 27 15.91 -10.97 -7.48
CA LEU A 27 15.85 -11.29 -6.07
C LEU A 27 16.71 -12.50 -5.67
N VAL A 28 17.33 -12.43 -4.52
CA VAL A 28 17.99 -13.53 -3.83
C VAL A 28 16.94 -14.38 -3.15
N LEU A 29 16.63 -15.54 -3.73
CA LEU A 29 15.56 -16.43 -3.29
C LEU A 29 16.06 -17.65 -2.48
N SER A 30 17.21 -17.55 -1.83
CA SER A 30 17.75 -18.65 -1.04
C SER A 30 16.78 -19.05 0.09
N GLY A 31 16.22 -20.26 0.02
CA GLY A 31 15.22 -20.76 0.95
C GLY A 31 13.78 -20.27 0.69
N LEU A 32 13.55 -19.49 -0.36
CA LEU A 32 12.25 -18.93 -0.72
C LEU A 32 11.75 -19.49 -2.06
N GLU A 33 10.44 -19.63 -2.17
CA GLU A 33 9.70 -19.88 -3.40
C GLU A 33 8.69 -18.75 -3.61
N ILE A 34 8.67 -18.14 -4.79
CA ILE A 34 7.72 -17.05 -5.09
C ILE A 34 6.79 -17.45 -6.23
N GLU A 35 5.54 -17.01 -6.12
CA GLU A 35 4.54 -17.04 -7.18
C GLU A 35 3.97 -15.63 -7.34
N THR A 36 4.13 -15.03 -8.51
CA THR A 36 3.78 -13.63 -8.74
C THR A 36 2.50 -13.52 -9.54
N PHE A 37 1.55 -12.75 -9.02
CA PHE A 37 0.30 -12.42 -9.69
C PHE A 37 0.27 -10.94 -10.04
N VAL A 38 0.09 -10.63 -11.32
CA VAL A 38 -0.22 -9.29 -11.78
C VAL A 38 -1.68 -9.28 -12.20
N LEU A 39 -2.49 -8.46 -11.53
CA LEU A 39 -3.87 -8.23 -11.93
C LEU A 39 -3.95 -6.95 -12.77
N ASP A 40 -4.29 -7.09 -14.06
CA ASP A 40 -4.73 -5.96 -14.87
C ASP A 40 -6.13 -5.55 -14.40
N ASN A 41 -6.19 -4.45 -13.65
CA ASN A 41 -7.38 -3.99 -12.94
C ASN A 41 -8.25 -3.05 -13.79
N GLY A 42 -8.57 -3.47 -15.02
CA GLY A 42 -9.41 -2.74 -15.94
C GLY A 42 -8.70 -1.60 -16.65
N SER A 43 -7.45 -1.81 -17.07
CA SER A 43 -6.68 -0.85 -17.87
C SER A 43 -7.30 -0.64 -19.25
N LYS A 44 -7.21 0.57 -19.79
CA LYS A 44 -7.70 0.90 -21.14
C LYS A 44 -6.87 0.23 -22.23
N ASP A 45 -5.54 0.25 -22.06
CA ASP A 45 -4.60 -0.25 -23.06
C ASP A 45 -4.21 -1.73 -22.82
N GLY A 46 -4.62 -2.28 -21.65
CA GLY A 46 -4.23 -3.62 -21.22
C GLY A 46 -2.72 -3.70 -20.87
N LEU A 47 -2.33 -4.85 -20.31
CA LEU A 47 -0.92 -5.16 -20.03
C LEU A 47 -0.42 -6.20 -21.02
N THR A 48 0.56 -5.81 -21.84
CA THR A 48 1.23 -6.73 -22.76
C THR A 48 2.59 -7.11 -22.20
N LEU A 49 2.78 -8.40 -21.87
CA LEU A 49 4.00 -8.96 -21.34
C LEU A 49 4.38 -10.23 -22.12
N ASN A 50 5.68 -10.41 -22.37
CA ASN A 50 6.21 -11.71 -22.73
C ASN A 50 6.51 -12.48 -21.44
N ILE A 51 5.63 -13.40 -21.04
CA ILE A 51 5.71 -14.13 -19.77
C ILE A 51 7.01 -14.93 -19.65
N SER A 52 7.61 -15.38 -20.77
CA SER A 52 8.87 -16.12 -20.74
C SER A 52 10.04 -15.33 -20.18
N ASP A 53 10.00 -13.99 -20.29
CA ASP A 53 11.04 -13.11 -19.76
C ASP A 53 11.05 -13.08 -18.22
N PHE A 54 9.98 -13.59 -17.61
CA PHE A 54 9.74 -13.58 -16.16
C PHE A 54 9.63 -14.99 -15.56
N SER A 55 10.19 -16.01 -16.21
CA SER A 55 10.12 -17.42 -15.75
C SER A 55 10.64 -17.64 -14.33
N LYS A 56 11.62 -16.84 -13.89
CA LYS A 56 12.22 -16.93 -12.54
C LYS A 56 11.25 -16.56 -11.40
N ILE A 57 10.18 -15.84 -11.69
CA ILE A 57 9.24 -15.34 -10.67
C ILE A 57 7.87 -16.02 -10.74
N ASN A 58 7.73 -17.10 -11.52
CA ASN A 58 6.48 -17.84 -11.69
C ASN A 58 5.27 -16.91 -11.89
N LEU A 59 5.32 -16.12 -13.00
CA LEU A 59 4.38 -15.03 -13.27
C LEU A 59 3.05 -15.53 -13.82
N THR A 60 1.96 -15.14 -13.19
CA THR A 60 0.58 -15.27 -13.68
C THR A 60 -0.04 -13.90 -13.88
N VAL A 61 -0.61 -13.64 -15.05
CA VAL A 61 -1.36 -12.41 -15.34
C VAL A 61 -2.85 -12.71 -15.28
N LEU A 62 -3.54 -11.98 -14.42
CA LEU A 62 -5.00 -12.00 -14.27
C LEU A 62 -5.61 -10.75 -14.92
N LYS A 63 -6.86 -10.84 -15.38
CA LYS A 63 -7.60 -9.70 -15.93
C LYS A 63 -8.89 -9.48 -15.16
N ASN A 64 -9.11 -8.24 -14.74
CA ASN A 64 -10.37 -7.76 -14.21
C ASN A 64 -10.98 -6.78 -15.24
N PRO A 65 -12.19 -7.01 -15.75
CA PRO A 65 -12.78 -6.14 -16.79
C PRO A 65 -13.09 -4.73 -16.28
N LYS A 66 -13.10 -4.52 -14.97
CA LYS A 66 -13.48 -3.25 -14.34
C LYS A 66 -12.54 -2.91 -13.20
N ASN A 67 -12.12 -1.65 -13.12
CA ASN A 67 -11.31 -1.18 -11.99
C ASN A 67 -12.10 -1.32 -10.68
N SER A 68 -11.63 -2.24 -9.82
CA SER A 68 -12.18 -2.52 -8.50
C SER A 68 -11.45 -1.76 -7.37
N GLY A 69 -10.57 -0.83 -7.74
CA GLY A 69 -9.72 -0.10 -6.78
C GLY A 69 -8.56 -0.94 -6.27
N PHE A 70 -7.81 -0.36 -5.37
CA PHE A 70 -6.70 -1.05 -4.70
C PHE A 70 -7.21 -2.24 -3.88
N THR A 71 -8.26 -2.01 -3.07
CA THR A 71 -8.82 -3.01 -2.18
C THR A 71 -9.39 -4.22 -2.93
N GLY A 72 -10.30 -3.99 -3.86
CA GLY A 72 -10.94 -5.07 -4.61
C GLY A 72 -9.95 -5.80 -5.51
N GLY A 73 -8.95 -5.10 -6.07
CA GLY A 73 -7.93 -5.73 -6.90
C GLY A 73 -7.08 -6.75 -6.12
N HIS A 74 -6.54 -6.36 -4.97
CA HIS A 74 -5.76 -7.29 -4.14
C HIS A 74 -6.61 -8.40 -3.51
N ASN A 75 -7.86 -8.11 -3.16
CA ASN A 75 -8.80 -9.14 -2.69
C ASN A 75 -9.05 -10.20 -3.77
N LEU A 76 -9.26 -9.80 -5.04
CA LEU A 76 -9.42 -10.75 -6.16
C LEU A 76 -8.21 -11.66 -6.33
N VAL A 77 -6.98 -11.12 -6.18
CA VAL A 77 -5.77 -11.95 -6.20
C VAL A 77 -5.77 -12.91 -5.01
N TYR A 78 -6.06 -12.42 -3.80
CA TYR A 78 -6.09 -13.25 -2.59
C TYR A 78 -7.15 -14.36 -2.70
N GLU A 79 -8.36 -14.07 -3.14
CA GLU A 79 -9.42 -15.06 -3.37
C GLU A 79 -8.99 -16.18 -4.31
N LYS A 80 -8.20 -15.84 -5.35
CA LYS A 80 -7.68 -16.81 -6.31
C LYS A 80 -6.66 -17.78 -5.70
N VAL A 81 -5.95 -17.35 -4.64
CA VAL A 81 -4.84 -18.11 -4.06
C VAL A 81 -5.09 -18.59 -2.62
N GLN A 82 -6.18 -18.20 -1.96
CA GLN A 82 -6.42 -18.46 -0.53
C GLN A 82 -6.35 -19.94 -0.15
N ASP A 83 -6.74 -20.83 -1.08
CA ASP A 83 -6.75 -22.29 -0.89
C ASP A 83 -5.41 -22.94 -1.26
N LYS A 84 -4.46 -22.19 -1.85
CA LYS A 84 -3.10 -22.69 -2.12
C LYS A 84 -2.30 -22.75 -0.81
N GLU A 85 -1.29 -23.61 -0.79
CA GLU A 85 -0.30 -23.66 0.30
C GLU A 85 0.74 -22.55 0.08
N PHE A 86 0.79 -21.58 0.99
CA PHE A 86 1.81 -20.52 1.08
C PHE A 86 1.89 -19.97 2.51
N ASP A 87 3.01 -19.36 2.84
CA ASP A 87 3.28 -18.81 4.17
C ASP A 87 2.96 -17.32 4.24
N PHE A 88 3.36 -16.58 3.21
CA PHE A 88 3.28 -15.12 3.19
C PHE A 88 2.61 -14.58 1.92
N PHE A 89 1.93 -13.46 2.09
CA PHE A 89 1.33 -12.69 1.00
C PHE A 89 1.96 -11.30 0.97
N LEU A 90 2.61 -10.95 -0.13
CA LEU A 90 3.23 -9.66 -0.35
C LEU A 90 2.31 -8.78 -1.21
N LEU A 91 1.86 -7.67 -0.65
CA LEU A 91 1.33 -6.55 -1.43
C LEU A 91 2.51 -5.77 -2.00
N LEU A 92 2.49 -5.47 -3.30
CA LEU A 92 3.54 -4.69 -3.94
C LEU A 92 2.94 -3.78 -5.02
N ASN A 93 3.22 -2.48 -4.92
CA ASN A 93 2.84 -1.54 -5.96
C ASN A 93 3.63 -1.79 -7.24
N ASN A 94 2.95 -1.62 -8.37
CA ASN A 94 3.54 -1.85 -9.70
C ASN A 94 4.59 -0.79 -10.11
N ASP A 95 4.69 0.32 -9.40
CA ASP A 95 5.67 1.39 -9.60
C ASP A 95 6.82 1.34 -8.56
N SER A 96 7.03 0.14 -7.99
CA SER A 96 8.09 -0.15 -7.02
C SER A 96 9.25 -0.92 -7.65
N ILE A 97 10.47 -0.67 -7.16
CA ILE A 97 11.69 -1.42 -7.51
C ILE A 97 12.25 -2.00 -6.22
N MET A 98 12.29 -3.33 -6.13
CA MET A 98 12.74 -4.04 -4.94
C MET A 98 14.25 -4.31 -5.01
N GLU A 99 15.00 -4.01 -3.93
CA GLU A 99 16.39 -4.39 -3.77
C GLU A 99 16.52 -5.92 -3.70
N SER A 100 17.61 -6.46 -4.19
CA SER A 100 17.80 -7.91 -4.37
C SER A 100 17.63 -8.75 -3.10
N HIS A 101 17.99 -8.24 -1.93
CA HIS A 101 17.86 -8.93 -0.63
C HIS A 101 16.61 -8.55 0.13
N CYS A 102 15.84 -7.56 -0.33
CA CYS A 102 14.70 -7.00 0.38
C CYS A 102 13.70 -8.08 0.83
N LEU A 103 13.25 -8.93 -0.09
CA LEU A 103 12.26 -9.96 0.22
C LEU A 103 12.79 -10.96 1.24
N LYS A 104 14.04 -11.37 1.12
CA LYS A 104 14.70 -12.28 2.08
C LYS A 104 14.74 -11.67 3.48
N ILE A 105 15.17 -10.41 3.59
CA ILE A 105 15.24 -9.70 4.88
C ILE A 105 13.84 -9.59 5.51
N LEU A 106 12.81 -9.24 4.72
CA LEU A 106 11.44 -9.17 5.23
C LEU A 106 10.95 -10.52 5.75
N THR A 107 11.23 -11.62 5.04
CA THR A 107 10.78 -12.95 5.46
C THR A 107 11.48 -13.45 6.71
N GLU A 108 12.78 -13.17 6.88
CA GLU A 108 13.53 -13.51 8.10
C GLU A 108 12.91 -12.88 9.36
N LYS A 109 12.31 -11.69 9.23
CA LYS A 109 11.64 -11.01 10.36
C LYS A 109 10.28 -11.62 10.70
N MET A 110 9.65 -12.29 9.76
CA MET A 110 8.36 -12.97 10.01
C MET A 110 8.46 -14.13 11.00
N ASP A 111 9.64 -14.71 11.21
CA ASP A 111 9.86 -15.78 12.19
C ASP A 111 9.87 -15.26 13.64
N THR A 112 9.92 -13.92 13.83
CA THR A 112 9.84 -13.29 15.16
C THR A 112 8.42 -13.47 15.73
N ASN A 113 8.35 -13.88 16.99
CA ASN A 113 7.09 -14.14 17.67
C ASN A 113 6.21 -12.88 17.74
N GLY A 114 4.95 -13.06 17.39
CA GLY A 114 3.94 -11.99 17.43
C GLY A 114 3.95 -11.06 16.21
N ILE A 115 4.94 -11.13 15.33
CA ILE A 115 4.94 -10.34 14.09
C ILE A 115 3.92 -10.92 13.11
N GLY A 116 2.97 -10.08 12.66
CA GLY A 116 1.96 -10.42 11.67
C GLY A 116 2.20 -9.78 10.31
N ALA A 117 2.97 -8.69 10.28
CA ALA A 117 3.28 -7.96 9.08
C ALA A 117 4.65 -7.26 9.19
N VAL A 118 5.35 -7.12 8.05
CA VAL A 118 6.64 -6.41 7.96
C VAL A 118 6.64 -5.51 6.74
N VAL A 119 7.21 -4.32 6.89
CA VAL A 119 7.37 -3.32 5.81
C VAL A 119 8.83 -2.89 5.68
N PRO A 120 9.30 -2.59 4.45
CA PRO A 120 10.65 -2.12 4.20
C PRO A 120 10.80 -0.61 4.43
N LYS A 121 12.05 -0.14 4.40
CA LYS A 121 12.43 1.25 4.15
C LYS A 121 12.19 1.55 2.67
N ILE A 122 11.45 2.62 2.38
CA ILE A 122 11.11 2.99 1.01
C ILE A 122 11.66 4.38 0.69
N TYR A 123 12.45 4.46 -0.37
CA TYR A 123 12.93 5.72 -0.92
C TYR A 123 12.09 6.14 -2.14
N PHE A 124 12.13 7.42 -2.47
CA PHE A 124 11.77 7.85 -3.81
C PHE A 124 12.76 7.27 -4.83
N THR A 125 12.25 6.85 -5.97
CA THR A 125 13.12 6.56 -7.11
C THR A 125 13.87 7.83 -7.51
N LYS A 126 15.15 7.71 -7.80
CA LYS A 126 16.03 8.82 -8.17
C LYS A 126 15.40 9.69 -9.26
N GLY A 127 15.22 10.97 -8.96
CA GLY A 127 14.61 11.96 -9.86
C GLY A 127 13.07 11.99 -9.79
N MET A 128 12.43 11.25 -8.85
CA MET A 128 10.99 11.26 -8.62
C MET A 128 10.62 11.81 -7.24
N GLU A 129 11.57 12.41 -6.53
CA GLU A 129 11.36 13.10 -5.27
C GLU A 129 10.40 14.30 -5.45
N PHE A 130 9.60 14.62 -4.42
CA PHE A 130 8.63 15.72 -4.49
C PHE A 130 9.30 17.09 -4.77
N HIS A 131 10.44 17.34 -4.12
CA HIS A 131 11.16 18.61 -4.17
C HIS A 131 12.56 18.43 -4.74
N LYS A 132 12.68 17.95 -5.99
CA LYS A 132 13.97 17.61 -6.65
C LYS A 132 15.07 18.68 -6.50
N ASN A 133 14.70 19.95 -6.53
CA ASN A 133 15.63 21.06 -6.44
C ASN A 133 16.12 21.35 -5.00
N LYS A 134 15.57 20.66 -4.00
CA LYS A 134 15.95 20.77 -2.58
C LYS A 134 17.17 19.91 -2.24
N TYR A 135 17.47 18.90 -3.06
CA TYR A 135 18.45 17.86 -2.74
C TYR A 135 19.69 17.96 -3.64
N GLU A 136 20.85 17.58 -3.07
CA GLU A 136 22.08 17.38 -3.82
C GLU A 136 21.94 16.18 -4.78
N LYS A 137 22.69 16.18 -5.90
CA LYS A 137 22.62 15.09 -6.90
C LYS A 137 22.94 13.69 -6.34
N ASN A 138 23.81 13.63 -5.33
CA ASN A 138 24.21 12.40 -4.63
C ASN A 138 23.21 11.94 -3.56
N GLU A 139 22.25 12.80 -3.19
CA GLU A 139 21.16 12.50 -2.26
C GLU A 139 19.93 11.93 -2.97
N LEU A 140 19.77 12.20 -4.28
CA LEU A 140 18.65 11.68 -5.06
C LEU A 140 18.64 10.15 -5.08
N GLY A 141 17.47 9.56 -4.78
CA GLY A 141 17.30 8.12 -4.58
C GLY A 141 17.61 7.64 -3.16
N LYS A 142 17.97 8.57 -2.24
CA LYS A 142 18.15 8.36 -0.81
C LYS A 142 17.23 9.27 0.03
N VAL A 143 16.21 9.81 -0.59
CA VAL A 143 15.17 10.59 0.09
C VAL A 143 14.05 9.64 0.44
N PHE A 144 13.63 9.63 1.71
CA PHE A 144 12.59 8.73 2.15
C PHE A 144 11.24 9.09 1.53
N TRP A 145 10.57 8.07 1.01
CA TRP A 145 9.14 8.06 0.80
C TRP A 145 8.42 7.53 2.05
N TYR A 146 9.04 6.54 2.75
CA TYR A 146 8.51 5.95 3.96
C TYR A 146 9.62 5.28 4.78
N ALA A 147 9.72 5.65 6.04
CA ALA A 147 10.64 5.06 7.02
C ALA A 147 9.86 4.57 8.27
N GLY A 148 8.79 3.81 8.05
CA GLY A 148 7.78 3.48 9.05
C GLY A 148 6.64 4.50 9.06
N GLY A 149 5.55 4.18 9.76
CA GLY A 149 4.38 5.04 9.78
C GLY A 149 3.62 4.98 11.10
N TYR A 150 2.77 5.98 11.32
CA TYR A 150 1.92 6.07 12.49
C TYR A 150 0.56 6.71 12.16
N VAL A 151 -0.43 6.46 12.99
CA VAL A 151 -1.74 7.11 12.90
C VAL A 151 -1.77 8.31 13.84
N ASP A 152 -1.90 9.50 13.26
CA ASP A 152 -2.20 10.72 14.01
C ASP A 152 -3.69 10.73 14.39
N TRP A 153 -3.99 10.24 15.58
CA TRP A 153 -5.36 10.15 16.08
C TRP A 153 -6.01 11.51 16.33
N ASN A 154 -5.24 12.58 16.55
CA ASN A 154 -5.79 13.92 16.72
C ASN A 154 -6.39 14.46 15.42
N ASN A 155 -5.84 14.05 14.28
CA ASN A 155 -6.32 14.42 12.96
C ASN A 155 -6.97 13.26 12.21
N VAL A 156 -6.94 12.04 12.76
CA VAL A 156 -7.42 10.81 12.12
C VAL A 156 -6.79 10.66 10.71
N GLN A 157 -5.47 10.62 10.67
CA GLN A 157 -4.67 10.51 9.45
C GLN A 157 -3.53 9.53 9.65
N SER A 158 -3.27 8.69 8.65
CA SER A 158 -2.02 7.95 8.57
C SER A 158 -0.89 8.84 8.07
N LYS A 159 0.29 8.71 8.65
CA LYS A 159 1.47 9.51 8.31
C LYS A 159 2.67 8.63 8.06
N HIS A 160 3.41 8.92 7.02
CA HIS A 160 4.73 8.35 6.77
C HIS A 160 5.77 9.09 7.61
N ARG A 161 6.58 8.35 8.36
CA ARG A 161 7.74 8.89 9.06
C ARG A 161 8.85 9.16 8.06
N GLY A 162 9.56 10.27 8.21
CA GLY A 162 10.73 10.62 7.42
C GLY A 162 10.45 11.07 5.98
N VAL A 163 9.18 11.16 5.54
CA VAL A 163 8.87 11.54 4.16
C VAL A 163 9.55 12.87 3.80
N ASP A 164 10.20 12.92 2.63
CA ASP A 164 10.90 14.11 2.11
C ASP A 164 12.17 14.51 2.90
N GLU A 165 12.69 13.60 3.76
CA GLU A 165 13.99 13.72 4.43
C GLU A 165 15.06 12.90 3.70
N VAL A 166 16.29 13.41 3.66
CA VAL A 166 17.46 12.66 3.19
C VAL A 166 17.88 11.64 4.23
N ASP A 167 18.15 10.41 3.81
CA ASP A 167 18.68 9.37 4.71
C ASP A 167 20.11 9.71 5.15
N LYS A 168 20.27 9.87 6.47
CA LYS A 168 21.53 10.08 7.18
C LYS A 168 21.72 9.04 8.31
N GLY A 169 20.99 7.92 8.23
CA GLY A 169 21.00 6.88 9.25
C GLY A 169 20.01 7.10 10.41
N GLN A 170 19.16 8.16 10.35
CA GLN A 170 18.22 8.51 11.43
C GLN A 170 17.11 7.49 11.66
N TYR A 171 16.89 6.57 10.70
CA TYR A 171 15.86 5.51 10.76
C TYR A 171 16.44 4.13 10.44
N ASP A 172 17.64 3.82 10.90
CA ASP A 172 18.31 2.55 10.63
C ASP A 172 18.04 1.47 11.69
N GLU A 173 17.20 1.78 12.69
CA GLU A 173 16.77 0.82 13.70
C GLU A 173 15.38 0.26 13.38
N GLU A 174 15.23 -1.06 13.51
CA GLU A 174 13.92 -1.71 13.42
C GLU A 174 13.01 -1.25 14.55
N CYS A 175 11.73 -1.10 14.27
CA CYS A 175 10.76 -0.71 15.30
C CYS A 175 9.35 -1.20 14.98
N GLU A 176 8.55 -1.39 16.01
CA GLU A 176 7.11 -1.60 15.89
C GLU A 176 6.44 -0.29 15.44
N ILE A 177 5.47 -0.42 14.55
CA ILE A 177 4.72 0.70 13.99
C ILE A 177 3.22 0.43 14.05
N ASP A 178 2.39 1.47 13.96
CA ASP A 178 0.94 1.33 13.97
C ASP A 178 0.27 1.62 12.61
N PHE A 179 1.07 1.98 11.61
CA PHE A 179 0.65 2.16 10.23
C PHE A 179 1.68 1.61 9.25
N ALA A 180 1.28 0.61 8.47
CA ALA A 180 2.03 0.02 7.35
C ALA A 180 1.44 0.50 6.02
N THR A 181 2.29 0.97 5.10
CA THR A 181 1.85 1.35 3.76
C THR A 181 1.58 0.12 2.88
N GLY A 182 0.52 0.18 2.08
CA GLY A 182 0.21 -0.84 1.08
C GLY A 182 1.17 -0.91 -0.10
N ALA A 183 2.12 0.02 -0.22
CA ALA A 183 3.09 0.04 -1.33
C ALA A 183 4.01 -1.19 -1.34
N CYS A 184 4.42 -1.67 -0.14
CA CYS A 184 5.10 -2.94 0.05
C CYS A 184 4.83 -3.45 1.47
N LEU A 185 4.04 -4.51 1.59
CA LEU A 185 3.62 -5.05 2.87
C LEU A 185 3.61 -6.58 2.81
N LEU A 186 4.49 -7.22 3.56
CA LEU A 186 4.51 -8.67 3.73
C LEU A 186 3.62 -9.06 4.90
N LEU A 187 2.69 -10.00 4.68
CA LEU A 187 1.68 -10.44 5.62
C LEU A 187 1.75 -11.95 5.82
N LYS A 188 1.58 -12.44 7.04
CA LYS A 188 1.34 -13.87 7.28
C LYS A 188 -0.03 -14.29 6.75
N LYS A 189 -0.11 -15.45 6.10
CA LYS A 189 -1.38 -16.01 5.63
C LYS A 189 -2.40 -16.19 6.77
N GLU A 190 -1.96 -16.63 7.93
CA GLU A 190 -2.82 -16.80 9.11
C GLU A 190 -3.47 -15.50 9.57
N VAL A 191 -2.75 -14.38 9.51
CA VAL A 191 -3.28 -13.05 9.83
C VAL A 191 -4.40 -12.68 8.86
N ILE A 192 -4.18 -12.84 7.55
CA ILE A 192 -5.21 -12.53 6.55
C ILE A 192 -6.45 -13.42 6.74
N ARG A 193 -6.27 -14.70 7.06
CA ARG A 193 -7.38 -15.61 7.34
C ARG A 193 -8.22 -15.14 8.54
N GLN A 194 -7.57 -14.62 9.57
CA GLN A 194 -8.25 -14.17 10.80
C GLN A 194 -8.98 -12.85 10.61
N ILE A 195 -8.36 -11.87 9.94
CA ILE A 195 -8.89 -10.50 9.89
C ILE A 195 -9.46 -10.09 8.53
N LYS A 196 -9.32 -10.93 7.48
CA LYS A 196 -9.54 -10.65 6.05
C LYS A 196 -8.55 -9.61 5.52
N LEU A 197 -8.30 -9.57 4.21
CA LEU A 197 -7.31 -8.67 3.63
C LEU A 197 -7.82 -7.22 3.65
N PHE A 198 -8.58 -6.78 2.68
CA PHE A 198 -9.06 -5.41 2.62
C PHE A 198 -10.58 -5.29 2.77
N ASP A 199 -11.00 -4.19 3.39
CA ASP A 199 -12.39 -3.75 3.41
C ASP A 199 -12.67 -2.95 2.12
N GLU A 200 -13.41 -3.51 1.18
CA GLU A 200 -13.64 -2.96 -0.16
C GLU A 200 -14.43 -1.65 -0.16
N ARG A 201 -15.01 -1.26 0.99
CA ARG A 201 -15.65 0.04 1.13
C ARG A 201 -14.68 1.20 0.88
N TYR A 202 -13.38 1.00 1.12
CA TYR A 202 -12.37 2.04 0.90
C TYR A 202 -12.10 2.30 -0.58
N PHE A 203 -11.97 1.31 -1.42
CA PHE A 203 -11.56 1.38 -2.82
C PHE A 203 -10.11 1.83 -3.00
N LEU A 204 -9.72 2.99 -2.46
CA LEU A 204 -8.39 3.60 -2.52
C LEU A 204 -8.24 4.59 -1.35
N TYR A 205 -7.09 4.61 -0.67
CA TYR A 205 -6.72 5.38 0.52
C TYR A 205 -7.43 4.97 1.81
N PHE A 206 -6.69 4.91 2.89
CA PHE A 206 -7.06 4.44 4.23
C PHE A 206 -7.30 2.92 4.36
N GLU A 207 -7.27 2.15 3.28
CA GLU A 207 -7.36 0.69 3.33
C GLU A 207 -6.18 0.05 4.06
N ASP A 208 -4.98 0.60 3.86
CA ASP A 208 -3.75 0.18 4.52
C ASP A 208 -3.72 0.57 6.00
N ALA A 209 -4.19 1.76 6.33
CA ALA A 209 -4.40 2.18 7.72
C ALA A 209 -5.44 1.29 8.42
N ASP A 210 -6.55 0.97 7.75
CA ASP A 210 -7.58 0.07 8.28
C ASP A 210 -7.02 -1.34 8.51
N LEU A 211 -6.28 -1.87 7.54
CA LEU A 211 -5.62 -3.18 7.66
C LEU A 211 -4.64 -3.18 8.83
N SER A 212 -3.80 -2.15 8.96
CA SER A 212 -2.85 -2.01 10.08
C SER A 212 -3.56 -2.04 11.43
N GLN A 213 -4.63 -1.28 11.59
CA GLN A 213 -5.39 -1.27 12.83
C GLN A 213 -6.11 -2.59 13.13
N ARG A 214 -6.50 -3.35 12.11
CA ARG A 214 -7.07 -4.70 12.30
C ARG A 214 -6.01 -5.71 12.70
N ILE A 215 -4.79 -5.63 12.15
CA ILE A 215 -3.64 -6.46 12.55
C ILE A 215 -3.34 -6.25 14.04
N LEU A 216 -3.19 -4.98 14.47
CA LEU A 216 -2.89 -4.65 15.86
C LEU A 216 -4.01 -5.09 16.82
N LYS A 217 -5.29 -4.90 16.45
CA LYS A 217 -6.43 -5.34 17.25
C LYS A 217 -6.55 -6.85 17.37
N ALA A 218 -6.01 -7.59 16.42
CA ALA A 218 -5.93 -9.05 16.48
C ALA A 218 -4.76 -9.56 17.34
N GLY A 219 -3.98 -8.66 17.95
CA GLY A 219 -2.87 -8.98 18.85
C GLY A 219 -1.53 -9.21 18.16
N TYR A 220 -1.45 -8.95 16.85
CA TYR A 220 -0.19 -9.01 16.11
C TYR A 220 0.52 -7.67 16.11
N LYS A 221 1.83 -7.71 15.84
CA LYS A 221 2.70 -6.56 15.68
C LYS A 221 2.97 -6.31 14.19
N ILE A 222 3.25 -5.06 13.85
CA ILE A 222 3.73 -4.65 12.54
C ILE A 222 5.15 -4.12 12.73
N LEU A 223 6.11 -4.66 11.97
CA LEU A 223 7.52 -4.29 12.07
C LEU A 223 7.96 -3.46 10.87
N PHE A 224 8.65 -2.36 11.13
CA PHE A 224 9.46 -1.66 10.14
C PHE A 224 10.88 -2.23 10.16
N GLU A 225 11.34 -2.75 9.00
CA GLU A 225 12.70 -3.29 8.84
C GLU A 225 13.52 -2.40 7.89
N PRO A 226 14.44 -1.60 8.43
CA PRO A 226 15.17 -0.61 7.65
C PRO A 226 16.23 -1.20 6.71
N LYS A 227 16.67 -2.45 6.91
CA LYS A 227 17.64 -3.12 6.02
C LYS A 227 17.00 -3.65 4.75
N ALA A 228 15.67 -3.87 4.76
CA ALA A 228 14.91 -4.18 3.55
C ALA A 228 14.65 -2.87 2.78
N ILE A 229 15.09 -2.77 1.55
CA ILE A 229 15.07 -1.53 0.77
C ILE A 229 14.18 -1.67 -0.46
N LEU A 230 13.38 -0.65 -0.70
CA LEU A 230 12.54 -0.50 -1.88
C LEU A 230 12.63 0.94 -2.40
N TRP A 231 12.52 1.12 -3.72
CA TRP A 231 12.29 2.42 -4.35
C TRP A 231 10.89 2.50 -4.92
N HIS A 232 10.21 3.63 -4.70
CA HIS A 232 8.86 3.88 -5.19
C HIS A 232 8.87 5.03 -6.20
N ASN A 233 8.30 4.80 -7.38
CA ASN A 233 8.39 5.75 -8.48
C ASN A 233 7.45 6.95 -8.32
N ASN A 234 6.50 6.90 -7.42
CA ASN A 234 5.52 7.96 -7.12
C ASN A 234 5.09 8.77 -8.36
N ALA A 235 4.87 8.05 -9.47
CA ALA A 235 4.62 8.65 -10.78
C ALA A 235 3.26 9.38 -10.91
N GLY A 236 2.68 9.76 -9.78
CA GLY A 236 1.65 10.78 -9.75
C GLY A 236 0.27 10.39 -10.28
N SER A 237 -0.14 9.13 -10.14
CA SER A 237 -1.53 8.76 -10.47
C SER A 237 -2.56 9.52 -9.61
N SER A 238 -2.13 10.22 -8.56
CA SER A 238 -3.01 10.92 -7.63
C SER A 238 -2.32 12.11 -6.95
N GLY A 239 -1.92 13.12 -7.72
CA GLY A 239 -1.31 14.36 -7.18
C GLY A 239 -2.14 14.95 -6.04
N SER A 240 -1.45 15.39 -4.95
CA SER A 240 -2.08 16.08 -3.82
C SER A 240 -3.00 17.19 -4.32
N GLY A 241 -4.27 17.20 -3.85
CA GLY A 241 -5.26 18.18 -4.27
C GLY A 241 -6.01 17.84 -5.56
N SER A 242 -5.79 16.66 -6.15
CA SER A 242 -6.63 16.18 -7.25
C SER A 242 -8.05 15.87 -6.78
N SER A 243 -9.01 15.90 -7.69
CA SER A 243 -10.40 15.55 -7.42
C SER A 243 -10.54 14.14 -6.80
N LEU A 244 -9.75 13.19 -7.28
CA LEU A 244 -9.70 11.83 -6.77
C LEU A 244 -9.22 11.79 -5.32
N HIS A 245 -8.12 12.48 -5.04
CA HIS A 245 -7.53 12.60 -3.71
C HIS A 245 -8.52 13.24 -2.71
N ASP A 246 -9.13 14.38 -3.09
CA ASP A 246 -10.12 15.07 -2.27
C ASP A 246 -11.30 14.16 -1.92
N TYR A 247 -11.82 13.44 -2.91
CA TYR A 247 -13.00 12.60 -2.71
C TYR A 247 -12.71 11.41 -1.79
N TYR A 248 -11.75 10.57 -2.15
CA TYR A 248 -11.51 9.34 -1.40
C TYR A 248 -10.93 9.62 -0.02
N LEU A 249 -9.96 10.53 0.12
CA LEU A 249 -9.40 10.85 1.44
C LEU A 249 -10.47 11.38 2.39
N THR A 250 -11.35 12.27 1.91
CA THR A 250 -12.37 12.86 2.78
C THR A 250 -13.40 11.80 3.19
N ARG A 251 -13.92 11.01 2.24
CA ARG A 251 -14.87 9.94 2.54
C ARG A 251 -14.30 8.88 3.45
N ASN A 252 -13.10 8.41 3.13
CA ASN A 252 -12.49 7.27 3.79
C ASN A 252 -11.92 7.63 5.16
N ARG A 253 -11.49 8.88 5.38
CA ARG A 253 -11.16 9.40 6.70
C ARG A 253 -12.36 9.31 7.65
N MET A 254 -13.57 9.65 7.18
CA MET A 254 -14.79 9.45 7.95
C MET A 254 -15.02 7.96 8.26
N LEU A 255 -14.92 7.08 7.27
CA LEU A 255 -15.12 5.65 7.45
C LEU A 255 -14.10 5.06 8.46
N PHE A 256 -12.82 5.39 8.30
CA PHE A 256 -11.74 4.95 9.18
C PHE A 256 -11.93 5.45 10.62
N GLY A 257 -12.22 6.74 10.77
CA GLY A 257 -12.43 7.33 12.09
C GLY A 257 -13.66 6.77 12.80
N MET A 258 -14.78 6.56 12.10
CA MET A 258 -15.96 5.93 12.69
C MET A 258 -15.72 4.48 13.08
N LYS A 259 -14.81 3.78 12.41
CA LYS A 259 -14.46 2.39 12.72
C LYS A 259 -13.48 2.28 13.89
N HIS A 260 -12.48 3.15 13.96
CA HIS A 260 -11.30 2.94 14.82
C HIS A 260 -11.09 4.02 15.90
N ALA A 261 -11.53 5.26 15.69
CA ALA A 261 -11.24 6.37 16.59
C ALA A 261 -12.02 6.32 17.90
N SER A 262 -11.57 7.07 18.91
CA SER A 262 -12.28 7.28 20.18
C SER A 262 -13.60 8.03 19.96
N LEU A 263 -14.55 7.91 20.89
CA LEU A 263 -15.84 8.62 20.84
C LEU A 263 -15.67 10.14 20.70
N LYS A 264 -14.67 10.71 21.39
CA LYS A 264 -14.33 12.14 21.28
C LYS A 264 -13.95 12.52 19.86
N MET A 265 -13.11 11.72 19.22
CA MET A 265 -12.67 11.97 17.84
C MET A 265 -13.77 11.71 16.82
N LYS A 266 -14.63 10.72 17.05
CA LYS A 266 -15.84 10.52 16.22
C LYS A 266 -16.74 11.76 16.23
N ALA A 267 -17.01 12.33 17.41
CA ALA A 267 -17.79 13.56 17.53
C ALA A 267 -17.10 14.76 16.83
N HIS A 268 -15.75 14.85 16.92
CA HIS A 268 -14.97 15.87 16.20
C HIS A 268 -15.11 15.71 14.68
N LEU A 269 -14.94 14.50 14.15
CA LEU A 269 -15.10 14.21 12.72
C LEU A 269 -16.50 14.56 12.20
N VAL A 270 -17.56 14.25 12.95
CA VAL A 270 -18.93 14.63 12.57
C VAL A 270 -19.06 16.15 12.48
N ARG A 271 -18.56 16.90 13.48
CA ARG A 271 -18.60 18.38 13.45
C ARG A 271 -17.82 18.94 12.26
N GLU A 272 -16.61 18.40 12.01
CA GLU A 272 -15.77 18.81 10.87
C GLU A 272 -16.45 18.51 9.53
N SER A 273 -17.10 17.35 9.40
CA SER A 273 -17.81 16.96 8.17
C SER A 273 -18.97 17.92 7.85
N ILE A 274 -19.71 18.38 8.86
CA ILE A 274 -20.78 19.39 8.68
C ILE A 274 -20.18 20.70 8.15
N LYS A 275 -19.04 21.13 8.70
CA LYS A 275 -18.32 22.31 8.21
C LYS A 275 -17.87 22.10 6.75
N LEU A 276 -17.31 20.94 6.41
CA LEU A 276 -16.85 20.64 5.05
C LEU A 276 -17.99 20.61 4.02
N LEU A 277 -19.22 20.26 4.41
CA LEU A 277 -20.38 20.34 3.51
C LEU A 277 -20.66 21.77 3.01
N THR A 278 -20.26 22.79 3.76
CA THR A 278 -20.41 24.21 3.39
C THR A 278 -19.14 24.78 2.77
N THR A 279 -17.99 24.59 3.42
CA THR A 279 -16.71 25.26 3.09
C THR A 279 -15.75 24.42 2.24
N GLY A 280 -15.96 23.11 2.12
CA GLY A 280 -15.06 22.20 1.41
C GLY A 280 -15.08 22.39 -0.11
N ARG A 281 -14.05 21.86 -0.77
CA ARG A 281 -14.00 21.75 -2.24
C ARG A 281 -15.09 20.78 -2.73
N GLN A 282 -15.46 20.89 -4.00
CA GLN A 282 -16.55 20.10 -4.61
C GLN A 282 -16.46 18.59 -4.27
N TRP A 283 -15.29 17.99 -4.48
CA TRP A 283 -15.11 16.56 -4.27
C TRP A 283 -14.99 16.17 -2.78
N GLN A 284 -14.56 17.08 -1.91
CA GLN A 284 -14.64 16.89 -0.46
C GLN A 284 -16.10 16.83 0.01
N LYS A 285 -16.93 17.81 -0.43
CA LYS A 285 -18.37 17.80 -0.16
C LYS A 285 -19.02 16.50 -0.65
N LYS A 286 -18.66 16.06 -1.86
CA LYS A 286 -19.20 14.83 -2.44
C LYS A 286 -18.77 13.60 -1.64
N GLY A 287 -17.52 13.53 -1.18
CA GLY A 287 -17.03 12.46 -0.31
C GLY A 287 -17.82 12.38 1.02
N ILE A 288 -18.09 13.52 1.67
CA ILE A 288 -18.91 13.55 2.90
C ILE A 288 -20.36 13.11 2.62
N GLN A 289 -20.98 13.57 1.54
CA GLN A 289 -22.33 13.15 1.15
C GLN A 289 -22.39 11.63 0.94
N ASP A 290 -21.45 11.07 0.21
CA ASP A 290 -21.39 9.63 -0.07
C ASP A 290 -21.12 8.81 1.19
N PHE A 291 -20.33 9.33 2.14
CA PHE A 291 -20.18 8.70 3.45
C PHE A 291 -21.52 8.56 4.18
N TYR A 292 -22.29 9.64 4.32
CA TYR A 292 -23.59 9.61 4.98
C TYR A 292 -24.65 8.80 4.23
N LEU A 293 -24.57 8.76 2.90
CA LEU A 293 -25.46 7.96 2.05
C LEU A 293 -24.97 6.50 1.92
N GLN A 294 -23.89 6.10 2.63
CA GLN A 294 -23.28 4.77 2.58
C GLN A 294 -22.89 4.32 1.15
N LYS A 295 -22.55 5.27 0.28
CA LYS A 295 -22.05 5.01 -1.08
C LYS A 295 -20.54 4.76 -1.03
N PHE A 296 -20.17 3.53 -0.74
CA PHE A 296 -18.78 3.08 -0.60
C PHE A 296 -18.22 2.45 -1.90
N GLY A 297 -17.02 1.85 -1.82
CA GLY A 297 -16.30 1.35 -2.97
C GLY A 297 -15.94 2.50 -3.92
N ALA A 298 -16.16 2.34 -5.22
CA ALA A 298 -15.95 3.41 -6.19
C ALA A 298 -16.80 4.67 -5.90
N GLY A 299 -17.94 4.50 -5.22
CA GLY A 299 -18.85 5.58 -4.84
C GLY A 299 -19.37 6.36 -6.04
N SER A 300 -19.51 7.68 -5.85
CA SER A 300 -19.97 8.60 -6.90
C SER A 300 -18.83 9.23 -7.72
N PHE A 301 -17.57 8.90 -7.41
CA PHE A 301 -16.45 9.46 -8.16
C PHE A 301 -16.46 8.94 -9.60
N ARG A 302 -16.41 9.87 -10.55
CA ARG A 302 -16.22 9.60 -11.98
C ARG A 302 -15.11 10.54 -12.45
N PRO A 303 -14.00 10.01 -13.01
CA PRO A 303 -12.88 10.82 -13.51
C PRO A 303 -13.27 11.63 -14.74
#